data_99f4dc74556f6c9732621285aab49000
#
_entry.id   99f4dc74556f6c9732621285aab49000
#
_cell.length_a   1.000
_cell.length_b   1.000
_cell.length_c   1.000
_cell.angle_alpha   90.00
_cell.angle_beta   90.00
_cell.angle_gamma   90.00
#
_symmetry.space_group_name_H-M   'P 1'
#
loop_
_entity.id
_entity.type
_entity.pdbx_description
1 polymer ?
#
loop_
_entity_poly.entity_id
_entity_poly.type
_entity_poly.pdbx_seq_one_letter_code
_entity_poly.pdbx_strand_id
1 'polypeptide(L)'
;DGLCAIPIKGDKNFEKLRSKINLDKTLKLTSDFDLHPALKTFKSLWDQNLGAAVHATNIPYTGRSHFDGQNLMETGAHIPYKEKTGWLGRGLLASDIIGKGLAISLPMPLLLRGVPQNNNFFPSPDFVQTKLIDSIYNEFSGEHNELIKSTLDTIKKRPLSMQIATNSDDRVKLATEAAKQLKDTRGPRVAVFELDGFDTHTAQGGVDGSHADELEEVNNIVTILHKNLGDAFDNTLILTLTEFGRTIKQNGGYGTEHGYGSAILMAGGLLKKSQVYTDWPGLKKRDLFEGRDLNSTLDARAVYNSAMSICFNKDPDYLRREVFWGDELPNLAEDLFKI
;
A
#
# COMPACT_ATOMS: atom_id res chain seq x y z
N ASP A 1 7.32 3.20 -9.65
CA ASP A 1 8.12 2.59 -10.73
C ASP A 1 8.68 1.22 -10.28
N GLY A 2 7.92 0.15 -10.55
CA GLY A 2 8.30 -1.21 -10.17
C GLY A 2 9.63 -1.67 -10.77
N LEU A 3 9.95 -1.23 -11.98
CA LEU A 3 11.24 -1.55 -12.63
C LEU A 3 12.42 -0.80 -11.99
N CYS A 4 12.20 0.29 -11.29
CA CYS A 4 13.23 0.96 -10.51
C CYS A 4 13.36 0.34 -9.12
N ALA A 5 12.25 0.02 -8.47
CA ALA A 5 12.24 -0.63 -7.16
C ALA A 5 12.85 -2.05 -7.20
N ILE A 6 12.50 -2.83 -8.25
CA ILE A 6 12.96 -4.21 -8.46
C ILE A 6 13.45 -4.36 -9.90
N PRO A 7 14.68 -3.88 -10.21
CA PRO A 7 15.21 -3.93 -11.55
C PRO A 7 15.54 -5.36 -11.97
N ILE A 8 15.30 -5.66 -13.26
CA ILE A 8 15.83 -6.88 -13.89
C ILE A 8 17.33 -6.75 -14.10
N LYS A 9 18.06 -7.80 -13.75
CA LYS A 9 19.50 -7.82 -13.79
C LYS A 9 20.03 -8.17 -15.17
N GLY A 10 20.99 -7.38 -15.65
CA GLY A 10 21.75 -7.67 -16.86
C GLY A 10 20.95 -7.61 -18.16
N ASP A 11 19.77 -7.02 -18.17
CA ASP A 11 19.03 -6.74 -19.40
C ASP A 11 19.61 -5.49 -20.08
N LYS A 12 20.46 -5.71 -21.10
CA LYS A 12 21.13 -4.64 -21.83
C LYS A 12 20.16 -3.67 -22.53
N ASN A 13 18.96 -4.11 -22.85
CA ASN A 13 17.95 -3.25 -23.43
C ASN A 13 17.39 -2.29 -22.38
N PHE A 14 17.10 -2.78 -21.18
CA PHE A 14 16.67 -1.96 -20.05
C PHE A 14 17.72 -0.92 -19.67
N GLU A 15 18.99 -1.33 -19.52
CA GLU A 15 20.10 -0.42 -19.21
C GLU A 15 20.24 0.68 -20.26
N LYS A 16 20.13 0.34 -21.56
CA LYS A 16 20.18 1.30 -22.65
C LYS A 16 19.00 2.28 -22.63
N LEU A 17 17.80 1.80 -22.33
CA LEU A 17 16.57 2.60 -22.31
C LEU A 17 16.52 3.56 -21.12
N ARG A 18 17.27 3.28 -20.06
CA ARG A 18 17.35 4.08 -18.82
C ARG A 18 18.75 4.60 -18.52
N SER A 19 19.54 4.90 -19.54
CA SER A 19 20.97 5.25 -19.43
C SER A 19 21.30 6.43 -18.49
N LYS A 20 20.32 7.29 -18.18
CA LYS A 20 20.47 8.47 -17.28
C LYS A 20 19.81 8.29 -15.90
N ILE A 21 18.96 7.29 -15.78
CA ILE A 21 18.29 6.91 -14.52
C ILE A 21 18.60 5.45 -14.18
N ASN A 22 19.72 4.94 -14.67
CA ASN A 22 20.15 3.57 -14.43
C ASN A 22 20.67 3.40 -13.01
N LEU A 23 20.50 2.19 -12.47
CA LEU A 23 21.00 1.80 -11.15
C LEU A 23 22.39 1.16 -11.33
N ASP A 24 23.46 1.89 -10.99
CA ASP A 24 24.83 1.39 -11.01
C ASP A 24 25.16 0.54 -9.76
N LYS A 25 24.33 0.63 -8.73
CA LYS A 25 24.41 -0.17 -7.50
C LYS A 25 23.04 -0.72 -7.15
N THR A 26 22.97 -2.01 -6.86
CA THR A 26 21.72 -2.69 -6.49
C THR A 26 21.98 -3.69 -5.36
N LEU A 27 20.91 -4.13 -4.71
CA LEU A 27 20.94 -5.17 -3.69
C LEU A 27 20.42 -6.47 -4.30
N LYS A 28 21.22 -7.53 -4.31
CA LYS A 28 20.84 -8.81 -4.93
C LYS A 28 19.64 -9.45 -4.23
N LEU A 29 18.61 -9.80 -4.99
CA LEU A 29 17.49 -10.63 -4.54
C LEU A 29 17.60 -12.07 -5.09
N THR A 30 17.59 -12.22 -6.41
CA THR A 30 17.62 -13.52 -7.10
C THR A 30 18.72 -13.55 -8.15
N SER A 31 18.72 -14.56 -9.04
CA SER A 31 19.57 -14.57 -10.24
C SER A 31 19.20 -13.46 -11.22
N ASP A 32 17.90 -13.15 -11.31
CA ASP A 32 17.31 -12.34 -12.38
C ASP A 32 16.88 -10.94 -11.91
N PHE A 33 16.66 -10.75 -10.62
CA PHE A 33 16.16 -9.51 -10.05
C PHE A 33 17.04 -9.02 -8.91
N ASP A 34 17.24 -7.72 -8.90
CA ASP A 34 17.86 -6.99 -7.80
C ASP A 34 16.84 -6.06 -7.11
N LEU A 35 17.26 -5.35 -6.08
CA LEU A 35 16.47 -4.41 -5.33
C LEU A 35 17.14 -3.04 -5.34
N HIS A 36 16.36 -1.98 -5.36
CA HIS A 36 16.86 -0.62 -5.25
C HIS A 36 17.61 -0.43 -3.92
N PRO A 37 18.78 0.26 -3.90
CA PRO A 37 19.64 0.36 -2.71
C PRO A 37 19.02 1.18 -1.56
N ALA A 38 18.01 1.99 -1.78
CA ALA A 38 17.23 2.67 -0.75
C ALA A 38 16.45 1.70 0.16
N LEU A 39 16.13 0.48 -0.33
CA LEU A 39 15.29 -0.51 0.37
C LEU A 39 16.10 -1.46 1.26
N LYS A 40 16.98 -0.92 2.10
CA LYS A 40 17.92 -1.71 2.92
C LYS A 40 17.24 -2.61 3.94
N THR A 41 16.21 -2.12 4.61
CA THR A 41 15.44 -2.92 5.58
C THR A 41 14.67 -4.02 4.88
N PHE A 42 14.07 -3.71 3.73
CA PHE A 42 13.42 -4.73 2.92
C PHE A 42 14.39 -5.84 2.51
N LYS A 43 15.64 -5.49 2.13
CA LYS A 43 16.70 -6.48 1.86
C LYS A 43 17.02 -7.32 3.09
N SER A 44 17.13 -6.71 4.26
CA SER A 44 17.36 -7.44 5.52
C SER A 44 16.22 -8.41 5.84
N LEU A 45 14.98 -7.98 5.63
CA LEU A 45 13.80 -8.85 5.78
C LEU A 45 13.79 -9.97 4.74
N TRP A 46 14.16 -9.67 3.50
CA TRP A 46 14.34 -10.67 2.45
C TRP A 46 15.29 -11.78 2.87
N ASP A 47 16.45 -11.44 3.41
CA ASP A 47 17.46 -12.42 3.85
C ASP A 47 17.00 -13.29 5.02
N GLN A 48 15.92 -12.88 5.71
CA GLN A 48 15.28 -13.61 6.79
C GLN A 48 14.00 -14.37 6.37
N ASN A 49 13.68 -14.43 5.08
CA ASN A 49 12.40 -14.94 4.55
C ASN A 49 11.16 -14.17 5.04
N LEU A 50 11.32 -12.88 5.32
CA LEU A 50 10.26 -11.95 5.74
C LEU A 50 9.99 -10.85 4.71
N GLY A 51 10.57 -10.95 3.51
CA GLY A 51 10.37 -10.03 2.39
C GLY A 51 10.12 -10.78 1.10
N ALA A 52 9.16 -10.36 0.30
CA ALA A 52 8.87 -10.92 -1.02
C ALA A 52 8.35 -9.84 -1.98
N ALA A 53 8.27 -10.15 -3.25
CA ALA A 53 7.68 -9.25 -4.23
C ALA A 53 6.86 -10.01 -5.26
N VAL A 54 5.86 -9.32 -5.84
CA VAL A 54 5.17 -9.76 -7.06
C VAL A 54 5.50 -8.77 -8.15
N HIS A 55 6.02 -9.24 -9.29
CA HIS A 55 6.44 -8.37 -10.38
C HIS A 55 5.63 -8.63 -11.66
N ALA A 56 5.66 -7.67 -12.59
CA ALA A 56 4.86 -7.68 -13.81
C ALA A 56 3.35 -7.83 -13.49
N THR A 57 2.86 -7.06 -12.54
CA THR A 57 1.47 -7.08 -12.09
C THR A 57 0.81 -5.69 -12.24
N ASN A 58 -0.49 -5.65 -12.44
CA ASN A 58 -1.30 -4.44 -12.42
C ASN A 58 -2.77 -4.80 -12.11
N ILE A 59 -3.55 -3.79 -11.72
CA ILE A 59 -5.02 -3.87 -11.73
C ILE A 59 -5.53 -3.91 -13.19
N PRO A 60 -6.79 -4.34 -13.46
CA PRO A 60 -7.34 -4.42 -14.81
C PRO A 60 -7.68 -3.02 -15.38
N TYR A 61 -6.67 -2.16 -15.44
CA TYR A 61 -6.77 -0.78 -15.93
C TYR A 61 -5.64 -0.47 -16.90
N THR A 62 -5.99 -0.19 -18.14
CA THR A 62 -5.05 0.10 -19.23
C THR A 62 -4.91 1.60 -19.53
N GLY A 63 -5.68 2.45 -18.83
CA GLY A 63 -5.54 3.90 -18.89
C GLY A 63 -4.30 4.38 -18.10
N ARG A 64 -4.06 5.66 -18.16
CA ARG A 64 -2.90 6.31 -17.51
C ARG A 64 -3.32 7.55 -16.73
N SER A 65 -4.55 7.56 -16.21
CA SER A 65 -5.09 8.61 -15.34
C SER A 65 -4.93 8.18 -13.88
N HIS A 66 -4.24 8.95 -13.07
CA HIS A 66 -4.15 8.68 -11.64
C HIS A 66 -5.51 8.57 -10.98
N PHE A 67 -6.43 9.50 -11.29
CA PHE A 67 -7.76 9.52 -10.68
C PHE A 67 -8.55 8.24 -10.95
N ASP A 68 -8.55 7.77 -12.19
CA ASP A 68 -9.25 6.53 -12.56
C ASP A 68 -8.53 5.31 -12.01
N GLY A 69 -7.20 5.28 -12.13
CA GLY A 69 -6.36 4.19 -11.66
C GLY A 69 -6.45 4.01 -10.13
N GLN A 70 -6.33 5.08 -9.36
CA GLN A 70 -6.49 5.05 -7.90
C GLN A 70 -7.89 4.59 -7.50
N ASN A 71 -8.93 5.11 -8.17
CA ASN A 71 -10.29 4.67 -7.92
C ASN A 71 -10.44 3.16 -8.13
N LEU A 72 -9.91 2.62 -9.23
CA LEU A 72 -9.98 1.19 -9.53
C LEU A 72 -9.07 0.35 -8.62
N MET A 73 -7.89 0.84 -8.27
CA MET A 73 -6.99 0.18 -7.31
C MET A 73 -7.66 0.05 -5.93
N GLU A 74 -8.34 1.08 -5.46
CA GLU A 74 -9.00 1.07 -4.16
C GLU A 74 -10.33 0.31 -4.16
N THR A 75 -11.08 0.35 -5.25
CA THR A 75 -12.37 -0.36 -5.34
C THR A 75 -12.22 -1.80 -5.79
N GLY A 76 -11.18 -2.15 -6.55
CA GLY A 76 -11.06 -3.44 -7.22
C GLY A 76 -12.04 -3.62 -8.39
N ALA A 77 -12.75 -2.55 -8.81
CA ALA A 77 -13.75 -2.57 -9.87
C ALA A 77 -13.14 -2.47 -11.27
N HIS A 78 -13.99 -2.60 -12.31
CA HIS A 78 -13.58 -2.48 -13.71
C HIS A 78 -13.92 -1.12 -14.33
N ILE A 79 -14.84 -0.38 -13.73
CA ILE A 79 -15.34 0.90 -14.25
C ILE A 79 -15.09 1.96 -13.19
N PRO A 80 -14.31 3.02 -13.51
CA PRO A 80 -14.03 4.08 -12.56
C PRO A 80 -15.33 4.72 -12.01
N TYR A 81 -15.33 5.03 -10.73
CA TYR A 81 -16.40 5.73 -9.99
C TYR A 81 -17.75 5.03 -9.92
N LYS A 82 -17.90 3.85 -10.50
CA LYS A 82 -19.13 3.06 -10.40
C LYS A 82 -19.32 2.50 -8.98
N GLU A 83 -18.24 1.93 -8.43
CA GLU A 83 -18.25 1.39 -7.07
C GLU A 83 -17.89 2.49 -6.05
N LYS A 84 -18.56 2.47 -4.89
CA LYS A 84 -18.42 3.47 -3.83
C LYS A 84 -17.79 2.91 -2.56
N THR A 85 -17.50 1.61 -2.55
CA THR A 85 -16.84 0.90 -1.45
C THR A 85 -15.48 0.36 -1.89
N GLY A 86 -14.55 0.25 -0.96
CA GLY A 86 -13.22 -0.31 -1.20
C GLY A 86 -13.20 -1.84 -1.06
N TRP A 87 -12.29 -2.50 -1.79
CA TRP A 87 -12.16 -3.96 -1.68
C TRP A 87 -11.75 -4.38 -0.26
N LEU A 88 -10.90 -3.60 0.41
CA LEU A 88 -10.47 -3.90 1.79
C LEU A 88 -11.61 -3.68 2.79
N GLY A 89 -12.41 -2.62 2.62
CA GLY A 89 -13.62 -2.41 3.41
C GLY A 89 -14.62 -3.56 3.26
N ARG A 90 -14.90 -3.99 2.01
CA ARG A 90 -15.75 -5.17 1.77
C ARG A 90 -15.15 -6.45 2.37
N GLY A 91 -13.84 -6.64 2.26
CA GLY A 91 -13.13 -7.78 2.86
C GLY A 91 -13.25 -7.82 4.39
N LEU A 92 -13.11 -6.68 5.05
CA LEU A 92 -13.34 -6.56 6.50
C LEU A 92 -14.79 -6.92 6.87
N LEU A 93 -15.76 -6.41 6.11
CA LEU A 93 -17.17 -6.70 6.34
C LEU A 93 -17.49 -8.19 6.12
N ALA A 94 -17.06 -8.78 5.01
CA ALA A 94 -17.23 -10.19 4.68
C ALA A 94 -16.55 -11.13 5.68
N SER A 95 -15.54 -10.63 6.39
CA SER A 95 -14.79 -11.39 7.39
C SER A 95 -15.25 -11.16 8.83
N ASP A 96 -16.33 -10.41 9.05
CA ASP A 96 -16.85 -10.04 10.37
C ASP A 96 -15.84 -9.22 11.22
N ILE A 97 -14.95 -8.47 10.56
CA ILE A 97 -13.90 -7.66 11.20
C ILE A 97 -14.32 -6.17 11.18
N ILE A 98 -15.56 -5.92 11.58
CA ILE A 98 -16.18 -4.59 11.53
C ILE A 98 -15.45 -3.62 12.47
N GLY A 99 -15.19 -2.40 11.99
CA GLY A 99 -14.56 -1.33 12.76
C GLY A 99 -13.06 -1.52 13.00
N LYS A 100 -12.41 -2.45 12.31
CA LYS A 100 -10.99 -2.78 12.49
C LYS A 100 -10.07 -2.25 11.39
N GLY A 101 -10.56 -1.38 10.52
CA GLY A 101 -9.75 -0.61 9.56
C GLY A 101 -9.34 0.74 10.13
N LEU A 102 -8.09 1.14 9.93
CA LEU A 102 -7.50 2.40 10.38
C LEU A 102 -6.85 3.12 9.20
N ALA A 103 -7.33 4.32 8.89
CA ALA A 103 -6.67 5.24 7.99
C ALA A 103 -5.66 6.10 8.76
N ILE A 104 -4.41 6.14 8.32
CA ILE A 104 -3.34 6.90 8.97
C ILE A 104 -3.08 8.18 8.18
N SER A 105 -3.29 9.34 8.83
CA SER A 105 -3.09 10.68 8.25
C SER A 105 -3.88 10.94 6.95
N LEU A 106 -5.05 10.31 6.84
CA LEU A 106 -5.92 10.41 5.68
C LEU A 106 -7.36 10.71 6.12
N PRO A 107 -8.16 11.43 5.32
CA PRO A 107 -9.61 11.21 5.33
C PRO A 107 -9.85 9.72 5.03
N MET A 108 -10.98 9.16 5.42
CA MET A 108 -11.27 7.74 5.15
C MET A 108 -11.08 7.43 3.66
N PRO A 109 -10.01 6.69 3.27
CA PRO A 109 -9.73 6.37 1.87
C PRO A 109 -10.83 5.47 1.31
N LEU A 110 -11.05 5.52 0.01
CA LEU A 110 -12.04 4.67 -0.65
C LEU A 110 -11.76 3.19 -0.40
N LEU A 111 -10.51 2.80 -0.31
CA LEU A 111 -10.04 1.45 0.02
C LEU A 111 -10.72 0.86 1.28
N LEU A 112 -10.94 1.67 2.33
CA LEU A 112 -11.56 1.25 3.60
C LEU A 112 -13.07 1.54 3.68
N ARG A 113 -13.66 2.19 2.69
CA ARG A 113 -15.11 2.48 2.70
C ARG A 113 -15.94 1.21 2.56
N GLY A 114 -17.13 1.23 3.15
CA GLY A 114 -18.05 0.09 3.23
C GLY A 114 -18.25 -0.45 4.65
N VAL A 115 -17.39 -0.06 5.60
CA VAL A 115 -17.54 -0.37 7.03
C VAL A 115 -17.68 0.94 7.80
N PRO A 116 -18.86 1.27 8.32
CA PRO A 116 -19.15 2.58 8.96
C PRO A 116 -18.28 2.89 10.19
N GLN A 117 -17.79 1.85 10.88
CA GLN A 117 -17.05 1.96 12.14
C GLN A 117 -15.52 2.01 11.94
N ASN A 118 -15.01 2.06 10.72
CA ASN A 118 -13.57 2.23 10.50
C ASN A 118 -13.09 3.57 11.04
N ASN A 119 -11.87 3.60 11.56
CA ASN A 119 -11.31 4.74 12.26
C ASN A 119 -10.28 5.49 11.41
N ASN A 120 -10.14 6.78 11.71
CA ASN A 120 -9.04 7.60 11.21
C ASN A 120 -8.14 8.02 12.37
N PHE A 121 -6.84 7.99 12.14
CA PHE A 121 -5.88 8.72 12.95
C PHE A 121 -5.38 9.90 12.11
N PHE A 122 -5.82 11.08 12.46
CA PHE A 122 -5.39 12.32 11.82
C PHE A 122 -4.67 13.18 12.86
N PRO A 123 -3.36 13.31 12.80
CA PRO A 123 -2.63 14.18 13.71
C PRO A 123 -2.99 15.62 13.40
N SER A 124 -3.76 16.26 14.28
CA SER A 124 -4.08 17.68 14.19
C SER A 124 -3.41 18.42 15.35
N PRO A 125 -2.62 19.47 15.09
CA PRO A 125 -2.06 20.31 16.15
C PRO A 125 -3.15 21.12 16.87
N ASP A 126 -4.23 21.43 16.17
CA ASP A 126 -5.31 22.25 16.70
C ASP A 126 -6.59 21.41 16.88
N PHE A 127 -6.69 20.71 17.99
CA PHE A 127 -8.01 20.28 18.43
C PHE A 127 -8.85 21.54 18.71
N VAL A 128 -10.06 21.55 18.12
CA VAL A 128 -11.07 22.58 18.38
C VAL A 128 -11.03 22.97 19.85
N GLN A 129 -10.78 24.24 20.13
CA GLN A 129 -10.65 24.73 21.51
C GLN A 129 -11.82 24.22 22.35
N THR A 130 -11.51 23.70 23.53
CA THR A 130 -12.51 23.14 24.45
C THR A 130 -13.73 24.05 24.65
N LYS A 131 -13.56 25.36 24.59
CA LYS A 131 -14.63 26.37 24.62
C LYS A 131 -15.62 26.25 23.46
N LEU A 132 -15.16 25.98 22.25
CA LEU A 132 -16.06 25.78 21.10
C LEU A 132 -16.80 24.45 21.21
N ILE A 133 -16.14 23.41 21.69
CA ILE A 133 -16.77 22.12 21.98
C ILE A 133 -17.86 22.28 23.07
N ASP A 134 -17.56 23.03 24.13
CA ASP A 134 -18.51 23.28 25.21
C ASP A 134 -19.69 24.15 24.75
N SER A 135 -19.45 25.11 23.84
CA SER A 135 -20.51 25.90 23.21
C SER A 135 -21.43 25.04 22.34
N ILE A 136 -20.88 24.21 21.49
CA ILE A 136 -21.64 23.27 20.66
C ILE A 136 -22.44 22.29 21.55
N TYR A 137 -21.81 21.79 22.62
CA TYR A 137 -22.45 20.87 23.56
C TYR A 137 -23.67 21.49 24.27
N ASN A 138 -23.62 22.79 24.58
CA ASN A 138 -24.67 23.50 25.29
C ASN A 138 -25.81 23.94 24.35
N GLU A 139 -25.58 24.09 23.06
CA GLU A 139 -26.58 24.55 22.08
C GLU A 139 -27.41 23.41 21.46
N PHE A 140 -26.90 22.18 21.50
CA PHE A 140 -27.61 21.04 20.93
C PHE A 140 -28.56 20.36 21.91
N SER A 141 -29.86 20.60 21.75
CA SER A 141 -30.95 19.90 22.46
C SER A 141 -31.75 19.05 21.47
N GLY A 142 -31.53 17.72 21.41
CA GLY A 142 -32.29 16.82 20.55
C GLY A 142 -31.86 15.35 20.65
N GLU A 143 -32.54 14.46 19.92
CA GLU A 143 -32.31 13.00 19.93
C GLU A 143 -30.88 12.58 19.56
N HIS A 144 -30.14 13.40 18.81
CA HIS A 144 -28.74 13.14 18.46
C HIS A 144 -27.73 13.56 19.54
N ASN A 145 -28.21 14.08 20.64
CA ASN A 145 -27.41 14.64 21.74
C ASN A 145 -26.49 13.56 22.39
N GLU A 146 -26.97 12.33 22.50
CA GLU A 146 -26.20 11.22 23.09
C GLU A 146 -24.98 10.84 22.26
N LEU A 147 -25.11 10.80 20.92
CA LEU A 147 -24.00 10.50 20.02
C LEU A 147 -22.96 11.61 20.05
N ILE A 148 -23.40 12.87 20.02
CA ILE A 148 -22.53 14.05 20.11
C ILE A 148 -21.83 14.08 21.47
N LYS A 149 -22.56 13.85 22.57
CA LYS A 149 -22.00 13.78 23.93
C LYS A 149 -20.95 12.68 24.05
N SER A 150 -21.24 11.45 23.60
CA SER A 150 -20.30 10.34 23.66
C SER A 150 -19.04 10.61 22.84
N THR A 151 -19.18 11.26 21.70
CA THR A 151 -18.05 11.66 20.83
C THR A 151 -17.21 12.74 21.52
N LEU A 152 -17.83 13.78 22.10
CA LEU A 152 -17.14 14.84 22.83
C LEU A 152 -16.47 14.32 24.10
N ASP A 153 -17.09 13.41 24.83
CA ASP A 153 -16.51 12.75 25.99
C ASP A 153 -15.30 11.88 25.61
N THR A 154 -15.38 11.23 24.47
CA THR A 154 -14.25 10.45 23.91
C THR A 154 -13.10 11.38 23.54
N ILE A 155 -13.38 12.54 22.95
CA ILE A 155 -12.40 13.57 22.61
C ILE A 155 -11.76 14.15 23.89
N LYS A 156 -12.55 14.48 24.90
CA LYS A 156 -12.06 15.02 26.20
C LYS A 156 -11.22 14.00 26.98
N LYS A 157 -11.47 12.72 26.83
CA LYS A 157 -10.74 11.63 27.52
C LYS A 157 -9.46 11.20 26.79
N ARG A 158 -9.17 11.72 25.60
CA ARG A 158 -7.93 11.39 24.88
C ARG A 158 -6.71 11.92 25.65
N PRO A 159 -5.68 11.09 25.87
CA PRO A 159 -4.47 11.55 26.54
C PRO A 159 -3.82 12.72 25.80
N LEU A 160 -3.21 13.65 26.54
CA LEU A 160 -2.46 14.78 25.99
C LEU A 160 -1.36 14.35 25.00
N SER A 161 -0.85 13.11 25.11
CA SER A 161 0.13 12.52 24.18
C SER A 161 -0.41 12.35 22.75
N MET A 162 -1.72 12.35 22.54
CA MET A 162 -2.34 12.42 21.21
C MET A 162 -2.36 13.84 20.61
N GLN A 163 -1.99 14.86 21.38
CA GLN A 163 -1.91 16.25 20.92
C GLN A 163 -0.55 16.59 20.26
N ILE A 164 0.36 15.62 20.17
CA ILE A 164 1.76 15.87 19.77
C ILE A 164 2.08 15.35 18.36
N ALA A 165 1.19 15.40 17.42
CA ALA A 165 1.62 15.28 16.04
C ALA A 165 1.50 16.64 15.36
N THR A 166 2.53 17.45 15.52
CA THR A 166 2.53 18.84 15.03
C THR A 166 2.86 18.98 13.55
N ASN A 167 3.28 17.91 12.88
CA ASN A 167 3.48 17.88 11.44
C ASN A 167 2.84 16.62 10.87
N SER A 168 1.92 16.77 9.93
CA SER A 168 1.32 15.69 9.14
C SER A 168 2.36 14.87 8.38
N ASP A 169 3.54 15.43 8.16
CA ASP A 169 4.66 14.83 7.43
C ASP A 169 5.58 13.97 8.30
N ASP A 170 5.32 13.83 9.59
CA ASP A 170 6.14 12.95 10.43
C ASP A 170 5.72 11.47 10.28
N ARG A 171 6.07 10.90 9.15
CA ARG A 171 5.79 9.50 8.79
C ARG A 171 6.30 8.50 9.84
N VAL A 172 7.37 8.87 10.57
CA VAL A 172 7.93 8.07 11.68
C VAL A 172 6.93 7.96 12.83
N LYS A 173 6.33 9.07 13.24
CA LYS A 173 5.33 9.09 14.32
C LYS A 173 4.06 8.36 13.90
N LEU A 174 3.64 8.54 12.66
CA LEU A 174 2.47 7.87 12.10
C LEU A 174 2.64 6.35 12.07
N ALA A 175 3.78 5.86 11.59
CA ALA A 175 4.08 4.42 11.57
C ALA A 175 4.22 3.84 12.98
N THR A 176 4.77 4.61 13.93
CA THR A 176 4.86 4.22 15.34
C THR A 176 3.46 4.10 15.98
N GLU A 177 2.59 5.08 15.73
CA GLU A 177 1.21 5.03 16.24
C GLU A 177 0.41 3.88 15.61
N ALA A 178 0.56 3.64 14.31
CA ALA A 178 -0.04 2.50 13.64
C ALA A 178 0.39 1.17 14.27
N ALA A 179 1.68 0.97 14.49
CA ALA A 179 2.20 -0.23 15.13
C ALA A 179 1.64 -0.41 16.55
N LYS A 180 1.55 0.67 17.32
CA LYS A 180 0.96 0.66 18.66
C LYS A 180 -0.50 0.23 18.64
N GLN A 181 -1.30 0.79 17.74
CA GLN A 181 -2.71 0.46 17.61
C GLN A 181 -2.93 -0.97 17.09
N LEU A 182 -2.15 -1.42 16.11
CA LEU A 182 -2.21 -2.78 15.57
C LEU A 182 -1.85 -3.86 16.61
N LYS A 183 -1.00 -3.53 17.60
CA LYS A 183 -0.67 -4.44 18.71
C LYS A 183 -1.78 -4.56 19.75
N ASP A 184 -2.68 -3.60 19.85
CA ASP A 184 -3.82 -3.71 20.78
C ASP A 184 -4.76 -4.82 20.28
N THR A 185 -4.99 -5.83 21.10
CA THR A 185 -5.88 -6.95 20.77
C THR A 185 -7.31 -6.52 20.48
N ARG A 186 -7.74 -5.35 20.97
CA ARG A 186 -9.04 -4.74 20.70
C ARG A 186 -8.98 -3.68 19.59
N GLY A 187 -7.77 -3.31 19.17
CA GLY A 187 -7.49 -2.29 18.17
C GLY A 187 -7.81 -2.73 16.73
N PRO A 188 -7.38 -1.91 15.76
CA PRO A 188 -7.53 -2.22 14.34
C PRO A 188 -6.77 -3.50 13.96
N ARG A 189 -7.17 -4.10 12.85
CA ARG A 189 -6.46 -5.24 12.23
C ARG A 189 -5.77 -4.85 10.94
N VAL A 190 -6.12 -3.70 10.40
CA VAL A 190 -5.56 -3.15 9.17
C VAL A 190 -5.23 -1.68 9.41
N ALA A 191 -4.08 -1.22 8.92
CA ALA A 191 -3.71 0.18 8.84
C ALA A 191 -3.36 0.53 7.39
N VAL A 192 -3.87 1.66 6.91
CA VAL A 192 -3.63 2.15 5.54
C VAL A 192 -2.89 3.47 5.61
N PHE A 193 -1.79 3.55 4.87
CA PHE A 193 -0.98 4.75 4.64
C PHE A 193 -1.08 5.14 3.17
N GLU A 194 -1.00 6.42 2.88
CA GLU A 194 -0.79 6.94 1.53
C GLU A 194 0.58 7.61 1.46
N LEU A 195 1.31 7.32 0.39
CA LEU A 195 2.60 7.92 0.09
C LEU A 195 2.53 8.50 -1.33
N ASP A 196 2.78 9.78 -1.44
CA ASP A 196 2.87 10.53 -2.69
C ASP A 196 4.32 10.65 -3.18
N GLY A 197 4.55 11.44 -4.24
CA GLY A 197 5.88 11.74 -4.76
C GLY A 197 6.42 10.75 -5.80
N PHE A 198 5.74 9.63 -6.07
CA PHE A 198 6.20 8.61 -7.04
C PHE A 198 5.96 8.95 -8.51
N ASP A 199 5.26 10.04 -8.80
CA ASP A 199 4.97 10.49 -10.18
C ASP A 199 6.14 11.30 -10.76
N THR A 200 7.28 10.66 -10.92
CA THR A 200 8.56 11.26 -11.27
C THR A 200 8.74 11.45 -12.79
N HIS A 201 8.08 12.46 -13.35
CA HIS A 201 8.19 12.79 -14.77
C HIS A 201 9.50 13.47 -15.15
N THR A 202 10.20 14.07 -14.19
CA THR A 202 11.48 14.77 -14.41
C THR A 202 12.44 14.44 -13.29
N ALA A 203 13.74 14.39 -13.61
CA ALA A 203 14.82 14.24 -12.65
C ALA A 203 14.59 13.09 -11.63
N GLN A 204 14.02 11.96 -12.09
CA GLN A 204 13.70 10.81 -11.26
C GLN A 204 14.90 10.29 -10.47
N GLY A 205 16.08 10.37 -11.11
CA GLY A 205 17.30 9.79 -10.56
C GLY A 205 17.42 8.28 -10.80
N GLY A 206 18.54 7.73 -10.35
CA GLY A 206 18.80 6.30 -10.32
C GLY A 206 18.94 5.83 -8.88
N VAL A 207 20.21 5.60 -8.44
CA VAL A 207 20.52 5.25 -7.03
C VAL A 207 20.12 6.35 -6.05
N ASP A 208 20.26 7.60 -6.48
CA ASP A 208 19.88 8.81 -5.75
C ASP A 208 18.88 9.61 -6.60
N GLY A 209 18.09 10.48 -5.99
CA GLY A 209 17.11 11.35 -6.61
C GLY A 209 15.70 11.12 -6.09
N SER A 210 14.72 11.85 -6.64
CA SER A 210 13.37 11.92 -6.08
C SER A 210 12.70 10.56 -5.89
N HIS A 211 12.89 9.62 -6.82
CA HIS A 211 12.31 8.28 -6.66
C HIS A 211 13.02 7.47 -5.58
N ALA A 212 14.33 7.63 -5.43
CA ALA A 212 15.10 6.98 -4.37
C ALA A 212 14.67 7.50 -2.99
N ASP A 213 14.42 8.81 -2.87
CA ASP A 213 13.96 9.44 -1.64
C ASP A 213 12.60 8.86 -1.20
N GLU A 214 11.66 8.68 -2.13
CA GLU A 214 10.35 8.08 -1.83
C GLU A 214 10.46 6.57 -1.50
N LEU A 215 11.35 5.83 -2.14
CA LEU A 215 11.62 4.44 -1.76
C LEU A 215 12.26 4.35 -0.37
N GLU A 216 13.10 5.32 0.02
CA GLU A 216 13.65 5.40 1.37
C GLU A 216 12.55 5.63 2.41
N GLU A 217 11.53 6.44 2.09
CA GLU A 217 10.37 6.61 2.97
C GLU A 217 9.56 5.33 3.16
N VAL A 218 9.32 4.56 2.08
CA VAL A 218 8.73 3.21 2.19
C VAL A 218 9.57 2.34 3.12
N ASN A 219 10.90 2.34 2.91
CA ASN A 219 11.83 1.57 3.73
C ASN A 219 11.79 1.98 5.21
N ASN A 220 11.70 3.30 5.49
CA ASN A 220 11.61 3.84 6.85
C ASN A 220 10.33 3.40 7.54
N ILE A 221 9.18 3.45 6.87
CA ILE A 221 7.90 2.96 7.41
C ILE A 221 8.00 1.47 7.74
N VAL A 222 8.53 0.65 6.83
CA VAL A 222 8.72 -0.80 7.06
C VAL A 222 9.66 -1.03 8.25
N THR A 223 10.73 -0.24 8.37
CA THR A 223 11.68 -0.31 9.50
C THR A 223 10.98 -0.06 10.83
N ILE A 224 10.18 0.98 10.89
CA ILE A 224 9.47 1.39 12.12
C ILE A 224 8.40 0.37 12.47
N LEU A 225 7.62 -0.09 11.50
CA LEU A 225 6.61 -1.12 11.71
C LEU A 225 7.26 -2.42 12.21
N HIS A 226 8.31 -2.91 11.56
CA HIS A 226 9.04 -4.10 12.00
C HIS A 226 9.54 -3.97 13.44
N LYS A 227 10.22 -2.85 13.77
CA LYS A 227 10.76 -2.59 15.11
C LYS A 227 9.67 -2.51 16.18
N ASN A 228 8.57 -1.79 15.91
CA ASN A 228 7.57 -1.50 16.93
C ASN A 228 6.51 -2.58 17.07
N LEU A 229 6.24 -3.37 16.03
CA LEU A 229 5.37 -4.54 16.13
C LEU A 229 6.02 -5.66 16.95
N GLY A 230 7.35 -5.81 16.89
CA GLY A 230 8.03 -6.89 17.59
C GLY A 230 7.44 -8.26 17.20
N ASP A 231 7.11 -9.11 18.17
CA ASP A 231 6.54 -10.44 17.92
C ASP A 231 5.23 -10.42 17.13
N ALA A 232 4.49 -9.32 17.15
CA ALA A 232 3.28 -9.18 16.31
C ALA A 232 3.61 -9.15 14.81
N PHE A 233 4.86 -8.85 14.43
CA PHE A 233 5.29 -8.87 13.04
C PHE A 233 5.23 -10.27 12.41
N ASP A 234 5.33 -11.33 13.22
CA ASP A 234 5.19 -12.72 12.78
C ASP A 234 3.79 -13.03 12.21
N ASN A 235 2.78 -12.28 12.65
CA ASN A 235 1.39 -12.38 12.19
C ASN A 235 0.97 -11.15 11.37
N THR A 236 1.92 -10.43 10.80
CA THR A 236 1.68 -9.22 10.01
C THR A 236 2.05 -9.45 8.55
N LEU A 237 1.31 -8.79 7.66
CA LEU A 237 1.65 -8.62 6.26
C LEU A 237 1.60 -7.13 5.92
N ILE A 238 2.69 -6.59 5.41
CA ILE A 238 2.77 -5.28 4.78
C ILE A 238 2.69 -5.49 3.27
N LEU A 239 1.85 -4.72 2.59
CA LEU A 239 1.60 -4.80 1.15
C LEU A 239 1.63 -3.39 0.56
N THR A 240 2.44 -3.17 -0.47
CA THR A 240 2.39 -1.93 -1.25
C THR A 240 1.39 -2.05 -2.39
N LEU A 241 0.65 -0.97 -2.67
CA LEU A 241 -0.29 -0.88 -3.78
C LEU A 241 0.12 0.30 -4.67
N THR A 242 -0.12 0.17 -5.96
CA THR A 242 0.02 1.27 -6.93
C THR A 242 -0.99 1.10 -8.04
N GLU A 243 -1.46 2.21 -8.60
CA GLU A 243 -2.53 2.23 -9.62
C GLU A 243 -2.04 1.81 -11.01
N PHE A 244 -0.75 1.97 -11.30
CA PHE A 244 -0.08 1.51 -12.53
C PHE A 244 1.45 1.61 -12.39
N GLY A 245 2.16 1.14 -13.42
CA GLY A 245 3.62 1.25 -13.52
C GLY A 245 4.09 2.50 -14.26
N ARG A 246 5.37 2.49 -14.60
CA ARG A 246 6.03 3.57 -15.38
C ARG A 246 6.58 3.00 -16.68
N THR A 247 6.79 3.87 -17.70
CA THR A 247 7.41 3.44 -18.95
C THR A 247 8.76 2.78 -18.74
N ILE A 248 9.08 1.77 -19.55
CA ILE A 248 10.41 1.16 -19.49
C ILE A 248 11.50 2.12 -19.97
N LYS A 249 11.19 3.04 -20.88
CA LYS A 249 12.11 4.04 -21.41
C LYS A 249 12.02 5.33 -20.60
N GLN A 250 13.17 5.88 -20.22
CA GLN A 250 13.25 7.24 -19.69
C GLN A 250 12.79 8.27 -20.74
N ASN A 251 12.22 9.37 -20.28
CA ASN A 251 11.84 10.50 -21.12
C ASN A 251 12.98 11.53 -21.28
N GLY A 252 12.71 12.63 -22.01
CA GLY A 252 13.69 13.71 -22.22
C GLY A 252 14.02 14.52 -20.96
N GLY A 253 13.18 14.47 -19.92
CA GLY A 253 13.38 15.13 -18.64
C GLY A 253 14.12 14.28 -17.60
N TYR A 254 14.67 13.11 -17.99
CA TYR A 254 15.31 12.16 -17.11
C TYR A 254 14.38 11.60 -16.02
N GLY A 255 13.11 11.43 -16.37
CA GLY A 255 12.09 10.73 -15.60
C GLY A 255 11.42 9.65 -16.45
N THR A 256 10.22 9.27 -16.08
CA THR A 256 9.39 8.28 -16.78
C THR A 256 7.97 8.78 -16.93
N GLU A 257 7.26 8.29 -17.93
CA GLU A 257 5.84 8.54 -18.10
C GLU A 257 5.00 7.45 -17.41
N HIS A 258 3.69 7.69 -17.29
CA HIS A 258 2.76 6.65 -16.82
C HIS A 258 2.83 5.44 -17.74
N GLY A 259 2.92 4.26 -17.15
CA GLY A 259 3.02 2.97 -17.83
C GLY A 259 1.94 2.00 -17.42
N TYR A 260 2.19 0.70 -17.55
CA TYR A 260 1.20 -0.34 -17.27
C TYR A 260 1.66 -1.27 -16.14
N GLY A 261 2.47 -2.29 -16.41
CA GLY A 261 2.92 -3.24 -15.40
C GLY A 261 3.81 -2.61 -14.32
N SER A 262 3.65 -3.04 -13.08
CA SER A 262 4.39 -2.59 -11.92
C SER A 262 4.84 -3.77 -11.04
N ALA A 263 5.15 -3.48 -9.77
CA ALA A 263 5.50 -4.47 -8.78
C ALA A 263 4.84 -4.16 -7.43
N ILE A 264 4.59 -5.20 -6.65
CA ILE A 264 4.11 -5.16 -5.28
C ILE A 264 5.24 -5.62 -4.38
N LEU A 265 5.65 -4.81 -3.41
CA LEU A 265 6.54 -5.20 -2.33
C LEU A 265 5.71 -5.75 -1.16
N MET A 266 6.20 -6.81 -0.55
CA MET A 266 5.56 -7.47 0.60
C MET A 266 6.58 -7.71 1.71
N ALA A 267 6.20 -7.45 2.96
CA ALA A 267 7.02 -7.75 4.13
C ALA A 267 6.15 -8.27 5.29
N GLY A 268 6.67 -9.19 6.07
CA GLY A 268 5.97 -9.70 7.25
C GLY A 268 6.13 -11.20 7.47
N GLY A 269 5.79 -11.64 8.67
CA GLY A 269 5.94 -13.03 9.08
C GLY A 269 4.97 -14.01 8.43
N LEU A 270 3.88 -13.52 7.82
CA LEU A 270 2.91 -14.35 7.08
C LEU A 270 3.43 -14.80 5.70
N LEU A 271 4.54 -14.27 5.22
CA LEU A 271 5.15 -14.71 3.96
C LEU A 271 5.69 -16.12 4.06
N LYS A 272 5.48 -16.94 3.03
CA LYS A 272 5.99 -18.32 2.97
C LYS A 272 7.51 -18.37 2.87
N LYS A 273 8.08 -17.52 2.01
CA LYS A 273 9.52 -17.39 1.75
C LYS A 273 9.81 -16.11 0.99
N SER A 274 11.07 -15.74 0.93
CA SER A 274 11.52 -14.67 0.04
C SER A 274 11.56 -15.15 -1.41
N GLN A 275 10.86 -14.42 -2.28
CA GLN A 275 10.78 -14.71 -3.71
C GLN A 275 10.32 -13.46 -4.48
N VAL A 276 10.73 -13.36 -5.74
CA VAL A 276 10.06 -12.51 -6.74
C VAL A 276 9.10 -13.42 -7.49
N TYR A 277 7.82 -13.34 -7.18
CA TYR A 277 6.76 -14.09 -7.86
C TYR A 277 6.39 -13.35 -9.13
N THR A 278 6.59 -13.98 -10.28
CA THR A 278 6.34 -13.37 -11.58
C THR A 278 6.27 -14.43 -12.67
N ASP A 279 5.43 -14.23 -13.66
CA ASP A 279 5.57 -14.78 -15.00
C ASP A 279 6.18 -13.67 -15.88
N TRP A 280 7.53 -13.62 -15.94
CA TRP A 280 8.24 -12.49 -16.51
C TRP A 280 8.05 -12.37 -18.02
N PRO A 281 7.39 -11.30 -18.53
CA PRO A 281 7.06 -11.20 -19.94
C PRO A 281 8.26 -10.87 -20.85
N GLY A 282 9.34 -10.32 -20.27
CA GLY A 282 10.47 -9.78 -21.00
C GLY A 282 10.33 -8.29 -21.35
N LEU A 283 11.43 -7.69 -21.85
CA LEU A 283 11.49 -6.28 -22.22
C LEU A 283 11.80 -6.04 -23.71
N LYS A 284 11.65 -7.06 -24.58
CA LYS A 284 11.71 -6.85 -26.03
C LYS A 284 10.42 -6.15 -26.48
N LYS A 285 10.52 -5.33 -27.52
CA LYS A 285 9.39 -4.53 -28.03
C LYS A 285 8.09 -5.35 -28.22
N ARG A 286 8.19 -6.60 -28.66
CA ARG A 286 7.05 -7.51 -28.87
C ARG A 286 6.40 -8.01 -27.57
N ASP A 287 7.15 -7.97 -26.46
CA ASP A 287 6.75 -8.49 -25.15
C ASP A 287 6.11 -7.37 -24.30
N LEU A 288 6.18 -6.13 -24.80
CA LEU A 288 5.68 -4.94 -24.08
C LEU A 288 4.22 -4.68 -24.35
N PHE A 289 3.52 -4.20 -23.35
CA PHE A 289 2.19 -3.63 -23.50
C PHE A 289 2.27 -2.39 -24.41
N GLU A 290 1.50 -2.39 -25.51
CA GLU A 290 1.53 -1.39 -26.56
C GLU A 290 2.94 -1.11 -27.15
N GLY A 291 3.87 -2.06 -27.01
CA GLY A 291 5.26 -1.90 -27.46
C GLY A 291 6.06 -0.83 -26.69
N ARG A 292 5.60 -0.44 -25.50
CA ARG A 292 6.12 0.70 -24.73
C ARG A 292 6.33 0.40 -23.24
N ASP A 293 5.36 -0.24 -22.58
CA ASP A 293 5.35 -0.41 -21.13
C ASP A 293 5.63 -1.86 -20.75
N LEU A 294 6.09 -2.12 -19.52
CA LEU A 294 6.12 -3.47 -18.98
C LEU A 294 4.71 -4.06 -19.07
N ASN A 295 4.58 -5.24 -19.65
CA ASN A 295 3.31 -5.95 -19.67
C ASN A 295 2.98 -6.49 -18.27
N SER A 296 1.70 -6.60 -17.96
CA SER A 296 1.22 -7.26 -16.75
C SER A 296 0.80 -8.68 -17.11
N THR A 297 1.33 -9.65 -16.38
CA THR A 297 1.02 -11.08 -16.53
C THR A 297 0.15 -11.60 -15.38
N LEU A 298 -0.08 -10.76 -14.37
CA LEU A 298 -0.88 -11.10 -13.20
C LEU A 298 -1.79 -9.92 -12.82
N ASP A 299 -3.05 -10.21 -12.57
CA ASP A 299 -3.96 -9.25 -11.94
C ASP A 299 -3.60 -9.04 -10.47
N ALA A 300 -3.28 -7.81 -10.09
CA ALA A 300 -2.90 -7.47 -8.71
C ALA A 300 -3.97 -7.83 -7.67
N ARG A 301 -5.25 -7.86 -8.08
CA ARG A 301 -6.37 -8.25 -7.21
C ARG A 301 -6.27 -9.70 -6.74
N ALA A 302 -5.58 -10.58 -7.49
CA ALA A 302 -5.28 -11.95 -7.04
C ALA A 302 -4.39 -11.95 -5.79
N VAL A 303 -3.40 -11.04 -5.75
CA VAL A 303 -2.55 -10.84 -4.55
C VAL A 303 -3.37 -10.29 -3.41
N TYR A 304 -4.24 -9.30 -3.66
CA TYR A 304 -5.09 -8.69 -2.64
C TYR A 304 -6.07 -9.70 -2.03
N ASN A 305 -6.71 -10.52 -2.86
CA ASN A 305 -7.62 -11.58 -2.42
C ASN A 305 -6.90 -12.61 -1.55
N SER A 306 -5.75 -13.09 -1.99
CA SER A 306 -4.94 -14.08 -1.27
C SER A 306 -4.38 -13.51 0.05
N ALA A 307 -3.97 -12.24 0.07
CA ALA A 307 -3.53 -11.56 1.28
C ALA A 307 -4.66 -11.43 2.31
N MET A 308 -5.87 -11.03 1.87
CA MET A 308 -7.03 -10.99 2.77
C MET A 308 -7.39 -12.38 3.30
N SER A 309 -7.33 -13.41 2.45
CA SER A 309 -7.62 -14.80 2.85
C SER A 309 -6.75 -15.21 4.04
N ILE A 310 -5.46 -14.97 3.97
CA ILE A 310 -4.51 -15.31 5.04
C ILE A 310 -4.70 -14.40 6.26
N CYS A 311 -4.75 -13.08 6.06
CA CYS A 311 -4.85 -12.14 7.19
C CYS A 311 -6.17 -12.24 7.95
N PHE A 312 -7.26 -12.60 7.28
CA PHE A 312 -8.60 -12.64 7.86
C PHE A 312 -9.08 -14.08 8.15
N ASN A 313 -8.26 -15.08 7.84
CA ASN A 313 -8.58 -16.51 7.99
C ASN A 313 -9.94 -16.86 7.34
N LYS A 314 -10.09 -16.49 6.07
CA LYS A 314 -11.30 -16.73 5.27
C LYS A 314 -10.95 -17.45 3.98
N ASP A 315 -11.89 -18.26 3.52
CA ASP A 315 -11.79 -18.94 2.24
C ASP A 315 -11.57 -17.95 1.07
N PRO A 316 -10.55 -18.13 0.22
CA PRO A 316 -10.22 -17.18 -0.84
C PRO A 316 -11.31 -17.14 -1.93
N ASP A 317 -12.04 -18.23 -2.20
CA ASP A 317 -13.13 -18.23 -3.16
C ASP A 317 -14.36 -17.50 -2.61
N TYR A 318 -14.60 -17.61 -1.30
CA TYR A 318 -15.62 -16.80 -0.64
C TYR A 318 -15.30 -15.31 -0.77
N LEU A 319 -14.08 -14.89 -0.39
CA LEU A 319 -13.67 -13.48 -0.51
C LEU A 319 -13.71 -12.98 -1.95
N ARG A 320 -13.28 -13.80 -2.91
CA ARG A 320 -13.34 -13.45 -4.33
C ARG A 320 -14.78 -13.16 -4.79
N ARG A 321 -15.77 -13.91 -4.32
CA ARG A 321 -17.19 -13.65 -4.63
C ARG A 321 -17.72 -12.39 -3.96
N GLU A 322 -17.45 -12.22 -2.68
CA GLU A 322 -18.00 -11.11 -1.89
C GLU A 322 -17.30 -9.77 -2.16
N VAL A 323 -16.00 -9.82 -2.48
CA VAL A 323 -15.17 -8.62 -2.63
C VAL A 323 -14.95 -8.23 -4.08
N PHE A 324 -14.73 -9.19 -4.97
CA PHE A 324 -14.42 -8.98 -6.39
C PHE A 324 -15.49 -9.56 -7.33
N TRP A 325 -16.71 -9.71 -6.84
CA TRP A 325 -17.91 -10.11 -7.60
C TRP A 325 -17.77 -11.41 -8.41
N GLY A 326 -16.87 -12.27 -7.97
CA GLY A 326 -16.64 -13.56 -8.62
C GLY A 326 -15.70 -13.50 -9.83
N ASP A 327 -14.97 -12.40 -10.03
CA ASP A 327 -13.93 -12.31 -11.07
C ASP A 327 -12.97 -13.50 -11.00
N GLU A 328 -12.49 -13.96 -12.15
CA GLU A 328 -11.53 -15.05 -12.22
C GLU A 328 -10.15 -14.58 -11.77
N LEU A 329 -9.86 -14.74 -10.49
CA LEU A 329 -8.58 -14.42 -9.88
C LEU A 329 -7.90 -15.71 -9.40
N PRO A 330 -6.65 -16.00 -9.81
CA PRO A 330 -5.93 -17.16 -9.29
C PRO A 330 -5.74 -17.05 -7.76
N ASN A 331 -5.88 -18.18 -7.07
CA ASN A 331 -5.56 -18.26 -5.65
C ASN A 331 -4.03 -18.41 -5.49
N LEU A 332 -3.39 -17.40 -4.91
CA LEU A 332 -1.95 -17.35 -4.67
C LEU A 332 -1.59 -17.62 -3.20
N ALA A 333 -2.55 -18.02 -2.36
CA ALA A 333 -2.32 -18.16 -0.92
C ALA A 333 -1.21 -19.17 -0.64
N GLU A 334 -1.24 -20.35 -1.27
CA GLU A 334 -0.23 -21.38 -1.10
C GLU A 334 1.15 -21.01 -1.69
N ASP A 335 1.19 -20.15 -2.70
CA ASP A 335 2.45 -19.73 -3.33
C ASP A 335 3.18 -18.67 -2.52
N LEU A 336 2.42 -17.72 -1.94
CA LEU A 336 2.95 -16.50 -1.33
C LEU A 336 3.00 -16.56 0.21
N PHE A 337 2.08 -17.29 0.87
CA PHE A 337 1.87 -17.19 2.31
C PHE A 337 2.03 -18.53 3.04
N LYS A 338 2.23 -18.45 4.36
CA LYS A 338 2.16 -19.60 5.27
C LYS A 338 0.68 -19.97 5.48
N ILE A 339 0.35 -21.24 5.34
CA ILE A 339 -0.98 -21.80 5.57
C ILE A 339 -0.96 -22.59 6.88
#